data_6c8ad012ad3f54654f87d00b48a72a7f
#
_entry.id   6c8ad012ad3f54654f87d00b48a72a7f
#
_cell.length_a   1.000
_cell.length_b   1.000
_cell.length_c   1.000
_cell.angle_alpha   90.00
_cell.angle_beta   90.00
_cell.angle_gamma   90.00
#
_symmetry.space_group_name_H-M   'P 1'
#
loop_
_entity.id
_entity.type
_entity.pdbx_description
1 polymer ?
#
loop_
_entity_poly.entity_id
_entity_poly.type
_entity_poly.pdbx_seq_one_letter_code
_entity_poly.pdbx_strand_id
1 'polypeptide(L)'
;MAPAPAGSGASVLRSGLLAEILAMALDTLRANRLRSALTILGVVIGVTSIVAMTALIRGFGDQMQQLIRQMGSDTVYVAKMSAISFAAGRDFFDLLRRPDLTEEDARAIQIGAPSAAMVSYQLGGGPAAVFERVTYRDRSTRRMPVIGTSATFAETNYIPLEHGRFFTDYEVAHRRQVAVLGYAPAATLFPAMDPIGKRVRIGPAEYTVIGTMGKRPSPLLGNPDEFVVIPATTYEKMYDPPRIRGIQSRFLVIAVVPRAGVPRDQLVREVEQVMRIRHRLKVDEENDFDIMTADAIMRVVDQITRAVVLALVVISSIALMVGGIGVMAIMTISVTERTREIGVRKAIGARRREILTQFLLEAVFLTSAGGLLGVLVGSGIGLAVNTLAGFPVSLPWWSFALGIGFSALVGIAFGMWPAVRAARLDPIEALRYE
;
A
#
# COMPACT_ATOMS: atom_id res chain seq x y z
N MET A 1 1.36 -16.00 -70.89
CA MET A 1 0.17 -15.46 -70.23
C MET A 1 0.46 -15.52 -68.76
N ALA A 2 0.99 -14.41 -68.17
CA ALA A 2 1.38 -14.30 -66.80
C ALA A 2 0.24 -13.61 -66.01
N PRO A 3 -0.08 -14.05 -64.77
CA PRO A 3 -1.12 -13.39 -63.99
C PRO A 3 -0.59 -12.11 -63.37
N ALA A 4 -1.44 -11.07 -63.36
CA ALA A 4 -1.20 -9.76 -62.76
C ALA A 4 -1.15 -9.82 -61.21
N PRO A 5 -0.39 -8.94 -60.57
CA PRO A 5 -0.35 -8.89 -59.11
C PRO A 5 -1.58 -8.18 -58.54
N ALA A 6 -2.41 -8.91 -57.82
CA ALA A 6 -3.45 -8.37 -56.98
C ALA A 6 -2.87 -8.01 -55.59
N GLY A 7 -3.04 -6.80 -55.13
CA GLY A 7 -2.95 -6.55 -53.68
C GLY A 7 -2.17 -5.32 -53.18
N SER A 8 -2.50 -4.09 -53.62
CA SER A 8 -2.01 -2.90 -52.87
C SER A 8 -3.08 -1.84 -52.57
N GLY A 9 -4.33 -2.09 -52.90
CA GLY A 9 -5.42 -1.11 -52.71
C GLY A 9 -6.08 -1.10 -51.31
N ALA A 10 -5.92 -2.17 -50.50
CA ALA A 10 -6.67 -2.33 -49.26
C ALA A 10 -6.04 -1.61 -48.02
N SER A 11 -4.76 -1.31 -48.09
CA SER A 11 -4.05 -0.65 -46.96
C SER A 11 -4.12 0.88 -47.00
N VAL A 12 -4.16 1.47 -48.19
CA VAL A 12 -4.22 2.92 -48.38
C VAL A 12 -5.63 3.48 -48.06
N LEU A 13 -6.69 2.71 -48.34
CA LEU A 13 -8.05 3.06 -47.95
C LEU A 13 -8.29 3.05 -46.44
N ARG A 14 -7.57 2.22 -45.64
CA ARG A 14 -7.69 2.18 -44.19
C ARG A 14 -6.99 3.35 -43.47
N SER A 15 -5.89 3.85 -43.97
CA SER A 15 -5.18 4.99 -43.38
C SER A 15 -5.90 6.32 -43.59
N GLY A 16 -6.53 6.50 -44.76
CA GLY A 16 -7.36 7.69 -45.02
C GLY A 16 -8.61 7.75 -44.13
N LEU A 17 -9.27 6.61 -43.94
CA LEU A 17 -10.47 6.52 -43.11
C LEU A 17 -10.20 6.84 -41.61
N LEU A 18 -9.09 6.38 -41.09
CA LEU A 18 -8.68 6.70 -39.70
C LEU A 18 -8.35 8.17 -39.50
N ALA A 19 -7.68 8.80 -40.47
CA ALA A 19 -7.37 10.23 -40.42
C ALA A 19 -8.64 11.09 -40.50
N GLU A 20 -9.61 10.68 -41.32
CA GLU A 20 -10.90 11.36 -41.46
C GLU A 20 -11.77 11.22 -40.20
N ILE A 21 -11.79 10.03 -39.55
CA ILE A 21 -12.45 9.82 -38.26
C ILE A 21 -11.80 10.67 -37.15
N LEU A 22 -10.48 10.75 -37.14
CA LEU A 22 -9.73 11.59 -36.21
C LEU A 22 -10.04 13.08 -36.37
N ALA A 23 -10.11 13.58 -37.63
CA ALA A 23 -10.45 14.97 -37.92
C ALA A 23 -11.89 15.28 -37.48
N MET A 24 -12.84 14.38 -37.79
CA MET A 24 -14.25 14.55 -37.37
C MET A 24 -14.42 14.52 -35.86
N ALA A 25 -13.69 13.66 -35.15
CA ALA A 25 -13.72 13.60 -33.66
C ALA A 25 -13.17 14.91 -33.06
N LEU A 26 -12.11 15.46 -33.63
CA LEU A 26 -11.53 16.75 -33.20
C LEU A 26 -12.48 17.93 -33.45
N ASP A 27 -13.18 17.95 -34.57
CA ASP A 27 -14.13 19.00 -34.90
C ASP A 27 -15.37 18.97 -34.00
N THR A 28 -15.86 17.78 -33.67
CA THR A 28 -16.94 17.59 -32.68
C THR A 28 -16.54 18.11 -31.30
N LEU A 29 -15.30 17.87 -30.87
CA LEU A 29 -14.76 18.40 -29.61
C LEU A 29 -14.68 19.94 -29.60
N ARG A 30 -14.36 20.56 -30.74
CA ARG A 30 -14.26 22.02 -30.87
C ARG A 30 -15.62 22.72 -30.92
N ALA A 31 -16.62 22.08 -31.52
CA ALA A 31 -17.96 22.67 -31.65
C ALA A 31 -18.68 22.85 -30.31
N ASN A 32 -18.49 21.92 -29.35
CA ASN A 32 -19.16 21.93 -28.04
C ASN A 32 -18.16 21.81 -26.88
N ARG A 33 -17.19 22.72 -26.76
CA ARG A 33 -16.04 22.63 -25.87
C ARG A 33 -16.37 22.32 -24.41
N LEU A 34 -17.37 23.01 -23.83
CA LEU A 34 -17.69 22.86 -22.41
C LEU A 34 -18.26 21.45 -22.11
N ARG A 35 -19.15 20.94 -23.00
CA ARG A 35 -19.79 19.64 -22.83
C ARG A 35 -18.79 18.50 -23.05
N SER A 36 -17.97 18.64 -24.10
CA SER A 36 -16.91 17.67 -24.39
C SER A 36 -15.88 17.62 -23.26
N ALA A 37 -15.49 18.78 -22.71
CA ALA A 37 -14.57 18.85 -21.56
C ALA A 37 -15.16 18.16 -20.32
N LEU A 38 -16.43 18.40 -19.97
CA LEU A 38 -17.09 17.77 -18.83
C LEU A 38 -17.20 16.25 -18.99
N THR A 39 -17.48 15.77 -20.20
CA THR A 39 -17.57 14.34 -20.49
C THR A 39 -16.23 13.66 -20.42
N ILE A 40 -15.21 14.24 -21.07
CA ILE A 40 -13.85 13.74 -21.00
C ILE A 40 -13.34 13.76 -19.57
N LEU A 41 -13.68 14.80 -18.79
CA LEU A 41 -13.30 14.93 -17.37
C LEU A 41 -13.81 13.74 -16.54
N GLY A 42 -15.04 13.29 -16.75
CA GLY A 42 -15.57 12.10 -16.06
C GLY A 42 -14.74 10.83 -16.35
N VAL A 43 -14.37 10.61 -17.62
CA VAL A 43 -13.51 9.49 -18.01
C VAL A 43 -12.09 9.66 -17.44
N VAL A 44 -11.53 10.88 -17.53
CA VAL A 44 -10.21 11.22 -16.95
C VAL A 44 -10.19 10.92 -15.46
N ILE A 45 -11.17 11.39 -14.69
CA ILE A 45 -11.24 11.15 -13.24
C ILE A 45 -11.31 9.65 -12.96
N GLY A 46 -12.17 8.90 -13.65
CA GLY A 46 -12.30 7.46 -13.47
C GLY A 46 -10.99 6.71 -13.72
N VAL A 47 -10.33 6.97 -14.86
CA VAL A 47 -9.06 6.33 -15.22
C VAL A 47 -7.92 6.80 -14.31
N THR A 48 -7.85 8.08 -13.97
CA THR A 48 -6.87 8.63 -13.02
C THR A 48 -6.95 7.91 -11.67
N SER A 49 -8.16 7.71 -11.16
CA SER A 49 -8.39 7.01 -9.90
C SER A 49 -7.88 5.57 -9.96
N ILE A 50 -8.17 4.85 -11.05
CA ILE A 50 -7.71 3.46 -11.23
C ILE A 50 -6.18 3.40 -11.28
N VAL A 51 -5.54 4.24 -12.07
CA VAL A 51 -4.07 4.23 -12.27
C VAL A 51 -3.35 4.66 -11.01
N ALA A 52 -3.71 5.79 -10.42
CA ALA A 52 -3.07 6.34 -9.22
C ALA A 52 -3.17 5.34 -8.06
N MET A 53 -4.35 4.75 -7.87
CA MET A 53 -4.57 3.83 -6.76
C MET A 53 -3.90 2.48 -6.94
N THR A 54 -3.91 1.93 -8.15
CA THR A 54 -3.16 0.71 -8.45
C THR A 54 -1.67 0.91 -8.16
N ALA A 55 -1.13 2.08 -8.49
CA ALA A 55 0.25 2.44 -8.23
C ALA A 55 0.57 2.53 -6.73
N LEU A 56 -0.32 3.14 -5.93
CA LEU A 56 -0.19 3.26 -4.48
C LEU A 56 -0.29 1.89 -3.78
N ILE A 57 -1.30 1.08 -4.14
CA ILE A 57 -1.52 -0.23 -3.55
C ILE A 57 -0.33 -1.16 -3.81
N ARG A 58 0.20 -1.17 -5.03
CA ARG A 58 1.40 -1.95 -5.33
C ARG A 58 2.62 -1.47 -4.58
N GLY A 59 2.87 -0.17 -4.58
CA GLY A 59 3.96 0.41 -3.82
C GLY A 59 3.88 0.04 -2.33
N PHE A 60 2.69 0.08 -1.74
CA PHE A 60 2.45 -0.36 -0.37
C PHE A 60 2.73 -1.86 -0.17
N GLY A 61 2.26 -2.71 -1.09
CA GLY A 61 2.51 -4.16 -1.05
C GLY A 61 4.01 -4.50 -1.15
N ASP A 62 4.72 -3.92 -2.11
CA ASP A 62 6.17 -4.10 -2.29
C ASP A 62 6.93 -3.67 -1.03
N GLN A 63 6.50 -2.58 -0.41
CA GLN A 63 7.07 -2.05 0.81
C GLN A 63 6.83 -2.97 2.02
N MET A 64 5.60 -3.50 2.17
CA MET A 64 5.30 -4.46 3.22
C MET A 64 6.13 -5.73 3.09
N GLN A 65 6.34 -6.23 1.88
CA GLN A 65 7.22 -7.37 1.64
C GLN A 65 8.67 -7.06 2.04
N GLN A 66 9.18 -5.85 1.76
CA GLN A 66 10.52 -5.45 2.17
C GLN A 66 10.64 -5.37 3.69
N LEU A 67 9.64 -4.79 4.39
CA LEU A 67 9.60 -4.76 5.86
C LEU A 67 9.68 -6.15 6.47
N ILE A 68 8.85 -7.06 5.97
CA ILE A 68 8.82 -8.44 6.46
C ILE A 68 10.15 -9.15 6.25
N ARG A 69 10.80 -8.94 5.09
CA ARG A 69 12.14 -9.50 4.86
C ARG A 69 13.19 -8.97 5.84
N GLN A 70 13.08 -7.70 6.24
CA GLN A 70 14.00 -7.08 7.21
C GLN A 70 13.77 -7.57 8.64
N MET A 71 12.52 -7.88 9.01
CA MET A 71 12.19 -8.42 10.33
C MET A 71 12.58 -9.89 10.52
N GLY A 72 13.09 -10.54 9.47
CA GLY A 72 13.32 -11.99 9.43
C GLY A 72 12.05 -12.74 9.06
N SER A 73 12.04 -13.36 7.87
CA SER A 73 10.85 -14.05 7.33
C SER A 73 10.32 -15.16 8.22
N ASP A 74 11.18 -15.74 9.04
CA ASP A 74 10.86 -16.93 9.85
C ASP A 74 10.63 -16.61 11.32
N THR A 75 10.88 -15.36 11.76
CA THR A 75 10.65 -14.94 13.15
C THR A 75 9.16 -14.97 13.50
N VAL A 76 8.86 -15.56 14.64
CA VAL A 76 7.51 -15.60 15.21
C VAL A 76 7.42 -14.59 16.34
N TYR A 77 6.44 -13.70 16.29
CA TYR A 77 6.21 -12.72 17.34
C TYR A 77 4.98 -13.09 18.16
N VAL A 78 5.08 -12.97 19.47
CA VAL A 78 3.95 -13.14 20.40
C VAL A 78 3.68 -11.79 21.07
N ALA A 79 2.44 -11.35 21.02
CA ALA A 79 2.02 -10.08 21.59
C ALA A 79 0.62 -10.20 22.22
N LYS A 80 0.32 -9.33 23.17
CA LYS A 80 -1.01 -9.24 23.79
C LYS A 80 -2.09 -8.89 22.78
N MET A 81 -1.76 -8.03 21.80
CA MET A 81 -2.64 -7.60 20.72
C MET A 81 -1.84 -7.33 19.46
N SER A 82 -2.47 -7.51 18.32
CA SER A 82 -1.86 -7.30 17.01
C SER A 82 -2.86 -6.83 15.97
N ALA A 83 -2.36 -6.46 14.79
CA ALA A 83 -3.19 -6.16 13.63
C ALA A 83 -4.10 -7.34 13.24
N ILE A 84 -3.73 -8.57 13.58
CA ILE A 84 -4.51 -9.79 13.30
C ILE A 84 -5.82 -9.77 14.11
N SER A 85 -5.75 -9.48 15.41
CA SER A 85 -6.94 -9.37 16.26
C SER A 85 -7.87 -8.25 15.82
N PHE A 86 -7.32 -7.09 15.40
CA PHE A 86 -8.13 -6.01 14.84
C PHE A 86 -8.79 -6.38 13.51
N ALA A 87 -8.08 -7.06 12.63
CA ALA A 87 -8.63 -7.56 11.37
C ALA A 87 -9.73 -8.62 11.58
N ALA A 88 -9.67 -9.36 12.68
CA ALA A 88 -10.71 -10.29 13.12
C ALA A 88 -11.93 -9.58 13.77
N GLY A 89 -11.94 -8.25 13.83
CA GLY A 89 -13.06 -7.46 14.37
C GLY A 89 -13.13 -7.39 15.89
N ARG A 90 -12.04 -7.74 16.59
CA ARG A 90 -12.01 -7.63 18.06
C ARG A 90 -11.89 -6.18 18.51
N ASP A 91 -12.62 -5.83 19.56
CA ASP A 91 -12.56 -4.48 20.13
C ASP A 91 -11.23 -4.22 20.82
N PHE A 92 -10.71 -3.01 20.64
CA PHE A 92 -9.47 -2.54 21.25
C PHE A 92 -9.49 -2.68 22.79
N PHE A 93 -10.62 -2.36 23.43
CA PHE A 93 -10.71 -2.42 24.90
C PHE A 93 -10.76 -3.84 25.44
N ASP A 94 -11.34 -4.77 24.70
CA ASP A 94 -11.32 -6.19 25.08
C ASP A 94 -9.91 -6.77 24.94
N LEU A 95 -9.19 -6.40 23.89
CA LEU A 95 -7.79 -6.76 23.74
C LEU A 95 -6.91 -6.15 24.84
N LEU A 96 -7.21 -4.93 25.25
CA LEU A 96 -6.47 -4.25 26.33
C LEU A 96 -6.67 -4.93 27.70
N ARG A 97 -7.79 -5.63 27.92
CA ARG A 97 -8.07 -6.36 29.19
C ARG A 97 -7.39 -7.72 29.26
N ARG A 98 -6.86 -8.24 28.15
CA ARG A 98 -6.07 -9.48 28.17
C ARG A 98 -4.91 -9.36 29.16
N PRO A 99 -4.42 -10.46 29.75
CA PRO A 99 -3.24 -10.43 30.60
C PRO A 99 -2.03 -9.87 29.84
N ASP A 100 -1.17 -9.18 30.55
CA ASP A 100 0.09 -8.70 30.00
C ASP A 100 1.07 -9.85 29.85
N LEU A 101 1.79 -9.89 28.74
CA LEU A 101 2.93 -10.78 28.57
C LEU A 101 4.08 -10.33 29.47
N THR A 102 4.85 -11.29 29.95
CA THR A 102 5.94 -11.08 30.89
C THR A 102 7.27 -11.62 30.37
N GLU A 103 8.38 -11.21 30.99
CA GLU A 103 9.70 -11.80 30.73
C GLU A 103 9.71 -13.32 31.01
N GLU A 104 8.91 -13.75 31.99
CA GLU A 104 8.82 -15.17 32.37
C GLU A 104 8.16 -16.00 31.25
N ASP A 105 7.25 -15.41 30.47
CA ASP A 105 6.65 -16.08 29.31
C ASP A 105 7.69 -16.26 28.20
N ALA A 106 8.55 -15.25 27.98
CA ALA A 106 9.68 -15.39 27.07
C ALA A 106 10.66 -16.51 27.51
N ARG A 107 10.95 -16.59 28.81
CA ARG A 107 11.77 -17.69 29.38
C ARG A 107 11.10 -19.04 29.24
N ALA A 108 9.79 -19.12 29.47
CA ALA A 108 9.03 -20.36 29.29
C ALA A 108 9.09 -20.85 27.84
N ILE A 109 8.98 -19.96 26.85
CA ILE A 109 9.15 -20.30 25.44
C ILE A 109 10.57 -20.79 25.18
N GLN A 110 11.60 -20.12 25.69
CA GLN A 110 13.00 -20.50 25.50
C GLN A 110 13.28 -21.93 26.01
N ILE A 111 12.63 -22.34 27.10
CA ILE A 111 12.81 -23.66 27.71
C ILE A 111 11.87 -24.71 27.09
N GLY A 112 10.62 -24.32 26.84
CA GLY A 112 9.55 -25.25 26.47
C GLY A 112 9.33 -25.45 24.97
N ALA A 113 9.96 -24.63 24.10
CA ALA A 113 9.88 -24.76 22.65
C ALA A 113 11.23 -25.25 22.07
N PRO A 114 11.43 -26.55 21.86
CA PRO A 114 12.69 -27.11 21.36
C PRO A 114 13.10 -26.57 20.00
N SER A 115 12.14 -26.15 19.19
CA SER A 115 12.35 -25.56 17.87
C SER A 115 12.87 -24.12 17.91
N ALA A 116 12.82 -23.43 19.07
CA ALA A 116 13.35 -22.09 19.23
C ALA A 116 14.87 -22.11 19.32
N ALA A 117 15.53 -21.32 18.45
CA ALA A 117 16.98 -21.07 18.54
C ALA A 117 17.27 -19.94 19.51
N MET A 118 16.54 -18.84 19.37
CA MET A 118 16.72 -17.63 20.18
C MET A 118 15.36 -17.03 20.51
N VAL A 119 15.26 -16.48 21.70
CA VAL A 119 14.08 -15.73 22.17
C VAL A 119 14.55 -14.37 22.65
N SER A 120 13.86 -13.33 22.25
CA SER A 120 14.02 -11.99 22.80
C SER A 120 12.68 -11.39 23.18
N TYR A 121 12.72 -10.36 23.99
CA TYR A 121 11.51 -9.58 24.28
C TYR A 121 11.83 -8.10 24.27
N GLN A 122 10.80 -7.30 23.98
CA GLN A 122 10.87 -5.85 23.96
C GLN A 122 9.67 -5.21 24.64
N LEU A 123 9.90 -4.10 25.30
CA LEU A 123 8.94 -3.23 25.97
C LEU A 123 8.93 -1.86 25.30
N GLY A 124 7.84 -1.11 25.43
CA GLY A 124 7.76 0.26 24.92
C GLY A 124 7.36 0.38 23.45
N GLY A 125 6.72 -0.68 22.88
CA GLY A 125 6.15 -0.65 21.56
C GLY A 125 4.65 -0.33 21.54
N GLY A 126 4.09 -0.09 20.34
CA GLY A 126 2.66 0.10 20.12
C GLY A 126 2.05 1.29 20.88
N PRO A 127 0.82 1.14 21.42
CA PRO A 127 0.12 2.21 22.14
C PRO A 127 0.80 2.68 23.44
N ALA A 128 1.75 1.90 23.95
CA ALA A 128 2.52 2.19 25.16
C ALA A 128 3.91 2.78 24.89
N ALA A 129 4.18 3.19 23.67
CA ALA A 129 5.48 3.75 23.31
C ALA A 129 5.78 5.01 24.12
N VAL A 130 6.91 4.97 24.81
CA VAL A 130 7.46 6.14 25.52
C VAL A 130 8.37 6.89 24.57
N PHE A 131 8.09 8.16 24.36
CA PHE A 131 8.86 9.02 23.47
C PHE A 131 9.69 10.00 24.27
N GLU A 132 11.01 9.90 24.19
CA GLU A 132 11.93 10.78 24.87
C GLU A 132 12.88 11.49 23.90
N ARG A 133 13.44 12.58 24.37
CA ARG A 133 14.50 13.29 23.69
C ARG A 133 15.84 12.81 24.23
N VAL A 134 16.77 12.51 23.32
CA VAL A 134 18.16 12.20 23.70
C VAL A 134 19.00 13.46 23.56
N THR A 135 19.74 13.81 24.63
CA THR A 135 20.58 14.99 24.64
C THR A 135 22.02 14.63 24.96
N TYR A 136 22.92 15.27 24.25
CA TYR A 136 24.37 15.23 24.52
C TYR A 136 24.96 16.63 24.39
N ARG A 137 25.41 17.19 25.53
CA ARG A 137 25.86 18.60 25.61
C ARG A 137 24.82 19.55 25.02
N ASP A 138 25.17 20.29 23.96
CA ASP A 138 24.33 21.30 23.31
C ASP A 138 23.44 20.69 22.18
N ARG A 139 23.55 19.38 21.92
CA ARG A 139 22.79 18.70 20.85
C ARG A 139 21.66 17.89 21.41
N SER A 140 20.54 17.94 20.73
CA SER A 140 19.37 17.15 21.09
C SER A 140 18.68 16.58 19.86
N THR A 141 18.09 15.41 20.03
CA THR A 141 17.28 14.77 19.00
C THR A 141 15.82 15.24 19.06
N ARG A 142 15.02 14.82 18.09
CA ARG A 142 13.56 14.83 18.25
C ARG A 142 13.14 13.83 19.32
N ARG A 143 11.88 13.88 19.73
CA ARG A 143 11.31 12.83 20.57
C ARG A 143 11.23 11.54 19.78
N MET A 144 11.82 10.47 20.29
CA MET A 144 11.87 9.16 19.65
C MET A 144 11.51 8.06 20.64
N PRO A 145 11.05 6.89 20.17
CA PRO A 145 10.71 5.79 21.07
C PRO A 145 11.95 5.29 21.81
N VAL A 146 11.75 5.08 23.10
CA VAL A 146 12.67 4.36 23.99
C VAL A 146 12.16 2.92 24.09
N ILE A 147 13.02 1.97 23.78
CA ILE A 147 12.69 0.54 23.76
C ILE A 147 13.51 -0.17 24.83
N GLY A 148 12.84 -0.85 25.75
CA GLY A 148 13.47 -1.75 26.72
C GLY A 148 13.57 -3.15 26.14
N THR A 149 14.76 -3.78 26.10
CA THR A 149 14.91 -5.09 25.44
C THR A 149 15.78 -6.07 26.23
N SER A 150 15.67 -7.37 25.90
CA SER A 150 16.60 -8.42 26.27
C SER A 150 17.93 -8.28 25.51
N ALA A 151 18.98 -8.98 25.97
CA ALA A 151 20.30 -8.96 25.34
C ALA A 151 20.32 -9.52 23.91
N THR A 152 19.45 -10.45 23.60
CA THR A 152 19.35 -11.14 22.29
C THR A 152 18.58 -10.33 21.23
N PHE A 153 18.07 -9.15 21.56
CA PHE A 153 17.18 -8.36 20.68
C PHE A 153 17.80 -8.02 19.32
N ALA A 154 19.05 -7.57 19.28
CA ALA A 154 19.69 -7.18 18.05
C ALA A 154 19.82 -8.37 17.07
N GLU A 155 20.16 -9.54 17.59
CA GLU A 155 20.31 -10.78 16.81
C GLU A 155 18.96 -11.30 16.32
N THR A 156 17.94 -11.36 17.20
CA THR A 156 16.59 -11.86 16.84
C THR A 156 15.86 -10.96 15.86
N ASN A 157 16.19 -9.66 15.80
CA ASN A 157 15.61 -8.70 14.88
C ASN A 157 16.53 -8.38 13.68
N TYR A 158 17.62 -9.11 13.51
CA TYR A 158 18.58 -8.96 12.41
C TYR A 158 19.07 -7.51 12.22
N ILE A 159 19.28 -6.79 13.34
CA ILE A 159 19.74 -5.41 13.30
C ILE A 159 21.26 -5.39 13.43
N PRO A 160 22.00 -4.99 12.38
CA PRO A 160 23.46 -4.93 12.45
C PRO A 160 23.91 -3.84 13.41
N LEU A 161 24.95 -4.11 14.18
CA LEU A 161 25.68 -3.10 14.92
C LEU A 161 26.71 -2.44 14.01
N GLU A 162 26.79 -1.10 14.05
CA GLU A 162 27.77 -0.33 13.29
C GLU A 162 29.06 -0.14 14.10
N HIS A 163 28.89 0.27 15.38
CA HIS A 163 30.01 0.46 16.29
C HIS A 163 29.68 -0.07 17.69
N GLY A 164 30.71 -0.51 18.40
CA GLY A 164 30.58 -0.98 19.80
C GLY A 164 29.97 -2.37 19.91
N ARG A 165 29.17 -2.56 20.95
CA ARG A 165 28.51 -3.83 21.29
C ARG A 165 27.09 -3.63 21.78
N PHE A 166 26.31 -4.70 21.79
CA PHE A 166 25.03 -4.74 22.49
C PHE A 166 25.24 -5.05 23.99
N PHE A 167 24.25 -4.85 24.82
CA PHE A 167 24.34 -5.18 26.23
C PHE A 167 24.18 -6.68 26.47
N THR A 168 24.75 -7.14 27.58
CA THR A 168 24.76 -8.54 28.01
C THR A 168 23.58 -8.84 28.95
N ASP A 169 23.25 -10.13 29.16
CA ASP A 169 22.27 -10.55 30.15
C ASP A 169 22.62 -10.06 31.56
N TYR A 170 23.90 -9.97 31.90
CA TYR A 170 24.36 -9.40 33.17
C TYR A 170 23.95 -7.94 33.30
N GLU A 171 24.11 -7.13 32.25
CA GLU A 171 23.73 -5.71 32.26
C GLU A 171 22.20 -5.54 32.29
N VAL A 172 21.45 -6.43 31.69
CA VAL A 172 19.98 -6.50 31.82
C VAL A 172 19.59 -6.83 33.25
N ALA A 173 20.12 -7.93 33.83
CA ALA A 173 19.79 -8.38 35.19
C ALA A 173 20.12 -7.33 36.25
N HIS A 174 21.23 -6.58 36.07
CA HIS A 174 21.70 -5.60 37.04
C HIS A 174 21.23 -4.17 36.78
N ARG A 175 20.23 -3.99 35.86
CA ARG A 175 19.63 -2.66 35.58
C ARG A 175 20.69 -1.60 35.25
N ARG A 176 21.69 -1.97 34.43
CA ARG A 176 22.77 -1.04 34.08
C ARG A 176 22.24 0.09 33.22
N GLN A 177 22.72 1.31 33.50
CA GLN A 177 22.38 2.51 32.73
C GLN A 177 23.27 2.59 31.47
N VAL A 178 23.05 1.67 30.54
CA VAL A 178 23.69 1.62 29.24
C VAL A 178 22.65 1.78 28.15
N ALA A 179 23.04 2.33 27.01
CA ALA A 179 22.16 2.54 25.86
C ALA A 179 22.86 2.18 24.54
N VAL A 180 22.08 1.66 23.61
CA VAL A 180 22.46 1.48 22.22
C VAL A 180 21.61 2.43 21.38
N LEU A 181 22.25 3.30 20.60
CA LEU A 181 21.56 4.30 19.79
C LEU A 181 21.25 3.72 18.40
N GLY A 182 20.06 4.02 17.87
CA GLY A 182 19.79 3.84 16.45
C GLY A 182 20.70 4.72 15.59
N TYR A 183 20.76 4.46 14.31
CA TYR A 183 21.63 5.22 13.38
C TYR A 183 21.31 6.72 13.38
N ALA A 184 20.05 7.11 13.31
CA ALA A 184 19.66 8.52 13.19
C ALA A 184 20.05 9.36 14.44
N PRO A 185 19.75 8.94 15.69
CA PRO A 185 20.21 9.67 16.87
C PRO A 185 21.73 9.68 17.00
N ALA A 186 22.43 8.60 16.64
CA ALA A 186 23.89 8.58 16.65
C ALA A 186 24.48 9.62 15.68
N ALA A 187 24.01 9.65 14.44
CA ALA A 187 24.44 10.63 13.44
C ALA A 187 24.10 12.08 13.82
N THR A 188 22.97 12.32 14.50
CA THR A 188 22.57 13.66 14.93
C THR A 188 23.42 14.17 16.08
N LEU A 189 23.66 13.32 17.08
CA LEU A 189 24.39 13.72 18.30
C LEU A 189 25.92 13.71 18.10
N PHE A 190 26.42 12.81 17.28
CA PHE A 190 27.86 12.56 17.11
C PHE A 190 28.32 12.55 15.64
N PRO A 191 28.08 13.62 14.83
CA PRO A 191 28.33 13.58 13.37
C PRO A 191 29.81 13.39 12.99
N ALA A 192 30.74 13.65 13.88
CA ALA A 192 32.18 13.53 13.63
C ALA A 192 32.95 13.01 14.86
N MET A 193 32.26 12.31 15.75
CA MET A 193 32.84 11.85 17.02
C MET A 193 32.35 10.44 17.32
N ASP A 194 33.24 9.61 17.87
CA ASP A 194 32.87 8.28 18.35
C ASP A 194 31.88 8.41 19.53
N PRO A 195 30.67 7.83 19.41
CA PRO A 195 29.63 7.85 20.46
C PRO A 195 29.96 6.91 21.62
N ILE A 196 30.84 5.92 21.45
CA ILE A 196 31.08 4.88 22.45
C ILE A 196 31.71 5.47 23.72
N GLY A 197 31.18 5.07 24.88
CA GLY A 197 31.61 5.55 26.20
C GLY A 197 31.11 6.95 26.58
N LYS A 198 30.41 7.67 25.70
CA LYS A 198 29.82 8.97 26.00
C LYS A 198 28.55 8.83 26.83
N ARG A 199 28.31 9.78 27.72
CA ARG A 199 27.07 9.85 28.51
C ARG A 199 26.06 10.70 27.79
N VAL A 200 24.89 10.15 27.58
CA VAL A 200 23.72 10.82 26.98
C VAL A 200 22.58 10.83 27.99
N ARG A 201 21.80 11.89 28.00
CA ARG A 201 20.59 11.96 28.81
C ARG A 201 19.40 11.51 27.96
N ILE A 202 18.66 10.54 28.49
CA ILE A 202 17.42 10.01 27.90
C ILE A 202 16.32 10.23 28.92
N GLY A 203 15.39 11.14 28.65
CA GLY A 203 14.38 11.52 29.66
C GLY A 203 14.98 11.95 30.98
N PRO A 204 14.63 11.29 32.11
CA PRO A 204 15.07 11.68 33.43
C PRO A 204 16.49 11.19 33.80
N ALA A 205 17.10 10.28 33.06
CA ALA A 205 18.34 9.59 33.45
C ALA A 205 19.47 9.71 32.43
N GLU A 206 20.69 9.50 32.93
CA GLU A 206 21.90 9.45 32.13
C GLU A 206 22.27 7.99 31.80
N TYR A 207 22.69 7.76 30.57
CA TYR A 207 23.08 6.44 30.05
C TYR A 207 24.44 6.53 29.38
N THR A 208 25.25 5.50 29.52
CA THR A 208 26.51 5.36 28.77
C THR A 208 26.21 4.68 27.45
N VAL A 209 26.57 5.31 26.33
CA VAL A 209 26.44 4.71 24.99
C VAL A 209 27.49 3.61 24.85
N ILE A 210 27.05 2.38 24.57
CA ILE A 210 27.91 1.21 24.42
C ILE A 210 27.91 0.65 22.99
N GLY A 211 26.97 1.09 22.16
CA GLY A 211 26.86 0.68 20.76
C GLY A 211 25.99 1.59 19.96
N THR A 212 26.13 1.49 18.64
CA THR A 212 25.25 2.11 17.65
C THR A 212 24.78 1.08 16.66
N MET A 213 23.51 1.17 16.25
CA MET A 213 22.95 0.30 15.24
C MET A 213 23.18 0.87 13.83
N GLY A 214 23.37 0.00 12.87
CA GLY A 214 23.55 0.37 11.47
C GLY A 214 22.29 0.90 10.82
N LYS A 215 22.47 1.62 9.73
CA LYS A 215 21.38 2.19 8.94
C LYS A 215 20.53 1.10 8.30
N ARG A 216 19.22 1.21 8.47
CA ARG A 216 18.24 0.35 7.79
C ARG A 216 17.54 1.11 6.67
N PRO A 217 17.17 0.43 5.57
CA PRO A 217 16.32 1.05 4.55
C PRO A 217 15.02 1.55 5.18
N SER A 218 14.67 2.82 4.95
CA SER A 218 13.40 3.38 5.46
C SER A 218 12.25 2.91 4.59
N PRO A 219 11.31 2.16 5.13
CA PRO A 219 10.29 1.56 4.29
C PRO A 219 9.04 2.41 4.08
N LEU A 220 8.65 3.22 5.03
CA LEU A 220 7.40 4.00 5.00
C LEU A 220 7.58 5.27 5.84
N LEU A 221 6.59 6.15 5.82
CA LEU A 221 6.51 7.35 6.64
C LEU A 221 7.24 7.21 7.99
N GLY A 222 8.41 7.84 8.11
CA GLY A 222 9.24 7.84 9.31
C GLY A 222 10.65 7.32 9.07
N ASN A 223 11.49 7.52 10.06
CA ASN A 223 12.86 7.01 10.06
C ASN A 223 12.91 5.79 10.99
N PRO A 224 13.03 4.55 10.47
CA PRO A 224 13.04 3.33 11.26
C PRO A 224 14.26 3.25 12.20
N ASP A 225 15.24 4.13 12.01
CA ASP A 225 16.47 4.20 12.79
C ASP A 225 16.40 5.27 13.89
N GLU A 226 15.26 5.93 14.05
CA GLU A 226 15.01 6.93 15.08
C GLU A 226 14.47 6.29 16.36
N PHE A 227 15.31 5.58 17.09
CA PHE A 227 14.98 4.96 18.38
C PHE A 227 16.23 4.82 19.25
N VAL A 228 16.01 4.55 20.52
CA VAL A 228 17.07 4.22 21.48
C VAL A 228 16.68 2.96 22.25
N VAL A 229 17.65 2.10 22.49
CA VAL A 229 17.46 0.83 23.17
C VAL A 229 18.21 0.86 24.51
N ILE A 230 17.51 0.45 25.57
CA ILE A 230 18.06 0.27 26.92
C ILE A 230 17.71 -1.11 27.46
N PRO A 231 18.38 -1.64 28.49
CA PRO A 231 18.01 -2.90 29.09
C PRO A 231 16.56 -2.89 29.62
N ALA A 232 15.79 -3.97 29.36
CA ALA A 232 14.37 -4.05 29.70
C ALA A 232 14.10 -3.76 31.19
N THR A 233 14.89 -4.31 32.07
CA THR A 233 14.77 -4.10 33.53
C THR A 233 15.08 -2.66 33.97
N THR A 234 15.93 -1.96 33.22
CA THR A 234 16.17 -0.52 33.39
C THR A 234 14.98 0.27 32.90
N TYR A 235 14.41 -0.10 31.76
CA TYR A 235 13.19 0.50 31.21
C TYR A 235 12.03 0.40 32.20
N GLU A 236 11.77 -0.78 32.73
CA GLU A 236 10.71 -1.02 33.71
C GLU A 236 10.87 -0.19 35.02
N LYS A 237 12.12 0.06 35.45
CA LYS A 237 12.39 0.91 36.60
C LYS A 237 12.15 2.38 36.32
N MET A 238 12.39 2.83 35.09
CA MET A 238 12.36 4.26 34.73
C MET A 238 11.00 4.72 34.23
N TYR A 239 10.21 3.82 33.64
CA TYR A 239 8.94 4.14 33.02
C TYR A 239 7.82 3.26 33.56
N ASP A 240 6.86 3.92 34.20
CA ASP A 240 5.63 3.24 34.61
C ASP A 240 4.81 2.80 33.39
N PRO A 241 4.16 1.62 33.45
CA PRO A 241 3.25 1.23 32.39
C PRO A 241 2.14 2.26 32.20
N PRO A 242 1.87 2.67 30.95
CA PRO A 242 0.84 3.67 30.68
C PRO A 242 -0.55 3.17 31.10
N ARG A 243 -1.37 4.09 31.57
CA ARG A 243 -2.79 3.84 31.87
C ARG A 243 -3.66 4.33 30.73
N ILE A 244 -4.30 3.40 30.05
CA ILE A 244 -5.26 3.70 28.98
C ILE A 244 -6.66 3.48 29.56
N ARG A 245 -7.44 4.54 29.76
CA ARG A 245 -8.75 4.50 30.40
C ARG A 245 -8.78 3.72 31.73
N GLY A 246 -7.75 3.90 32.56
CA GLY A 246 -7.66 3.24 33.87
C GLY A 246 -7.08 1.82 33.85
N ILE A 247 -6.92 1.21 32.69
CA ILE A 247 -6.25 -0.08 32.53
C ILE A 247 -4.75 0.17 32.36
N GLN A 248 -3.96 -0.32 33.30
CA GLN A 248 -2.51 -0.31 33.21
C GLN A 248 -2.08 -1.50 32.36
N SER A 249 -1.30 -1.28 31.32
CA SER A 249 -0.88 -2.36 30.42
C SER A 249 0.56 -2.19 29.98
N ARG A 250 1.32 -3.26 30.12
CA ARG A 250 2.67 -3.41 29.57
C ARG A 250 2.54 -4.05 28.19
N PHE A 251 2.99 -3.36 27.17
CA PHE A 251 3.05 -3.90 25.83
C PHE A 251 4.41 -4.56 25.62
N LEU A 252 4.50 -5.82 26.06
CA LEU A 252 5.65 -6.67 25.82
C LEU A 252 5.39 -7.49 24.54
N VAL A 253 6.39 -7.54 23.68
CA VAL A 253 6.39 -8.38 22.49
C VAL A 253 7.56 -9.35 22.59
N ILE A 254 7.30 -10.62 22.41
CA ILE A 254 8.30 -11.69 22.39
C ILE A 254 8.60 -12.03 20.93
N ALA A 255 9.87 -12.07 20.55
CA ALA A 255 10.31 -12.52 19.25
C ALA A 255 11.05 -13.86 19.41
N VAL A 256 10.67 -14.85 18.59
CA VAL A 256 11.19 -16.20 18.61
C VAL A 256 11.73 -16.55 17.24
N VAL A 257 13.00 -16.88 17.15
CA VAL A 257 13.67 -17.31 15.92
C VAL A 257 13.75 -18.84 15.90
N PRO A 258 13.32 -19.51 14.82
CA PRO A 258 13.41 -20.95 14.69
C PRO A 258 14.86 -21.41 14.55
N ARG A 259 15.14 -22.65 14.93
CA ARG A 259 16.39 -23.33 14.57
C ARG A 259 16.46 -23.57 13.07
N ALA A 260 17.66 -23.53 12.54
CA ALA A 260 17.89 -23.79 11.11
C ALA A 260 17.30 -25.16 10.70
N GLY A 261 16.53 -25.18 9.62
CA GLY A 261 15.89 -26.36 9.08
C GLY A 261 14.57 -26.79 9.76
N VAL A 262 14.11 -26.08 10.79
CA VAL A 262 12.81 -26.34 11.41
C VAL A 262 11.71 -25.54 10.70
N PRO A 263 10.60 -26.18 10.29
CA PRO A 263 9.47 -25.47 9.72
C PRO A 263 8.86 -24.49 10.74
N ARG A 264 8.60 -23.26 10.29
CA ARG A 264 8.00 -22.21 11.15
C ARG A 264 6.68 -22.65 11.81
N ASP A 265 5.85 -23.41 11.10
CA ASP A 265 4.57 -23.88 11.63
C ASP A 265 4.74 -24.83 12.82
N GLN A 266 5.86 -25.56 12.88
CA GLN A 266 6.20 -26.37 14.05
C GLN A 266 6.51 -25.46 15.24
N LEU A 267 7.35 -24.44 15.05
CA LEU A 267 7.65 -23.46 16.09
C LEU A 267 6.39 -22.76 16.60
N VAL A 268 5.49 -22.37 15.70
CA VAL A 268 4.20 -21.72 16.05
C VAL A 268 3.39 -22.62 16.99
N ARG A 269 3.26 -23.91 16.66
CA ARG A 269 2.52 -24.87 17.52
C ARG A 269 3.17 -25.04 18.89
N GLU A 270 4.49 -25.14 18.94
CA GLU A 270 5.23 -25.29 20.21
C GLU A 270 5.08 -24.03 21.07
N VAL A 271 5.25 -22.84 20.49
CA VAL A 271 5.07 -21.57 21.18
C VAL A 271 3.63 -21.42 21.68
N GLU A 272 2.64 -21.74 20.84
CA GLU A 272 1.23 -21.69 21.23
C GLU A 272 0.94 -22.64 22.41
N GLN A 273 1.44 -23.87 22.36
CA GLN A 273 1.26 -24.86 23.43
C GLN A 273 1.88 -24.38 24.74
N VAL A 274 3.12 -23.86 24.70
CA VAL A 274 3.80 -23.31 25.88
C VAL A 274 3.02 -22.15 26.49
N MET A 275 2.57 -21.22 25.65
CA MET A 275 1.82 -20.05 26.11
C MET A 275 0.45 -20.44 26.69
N ARG A 276 -0.28 -21.36 26.04
CA ARG A 276 -1.56 -21.87 26.57
C ARG A 276 -1.42 -22.52 27.92
N ILE A 277 -0.38 -23.35 28.13
CA ILE A 277 -0.06 -23.97 29.44
C ILE A 277 0.27 -22.88 30.47
N ARG A 278 1.08 -21.92 30.10
CA ARG A 278 1.51 -20.82 30.97
C ARG A 278 0.35 -19.93 31.43
N HIS A 279 -0.55 -19.59 30.50
CA HIS A 279 -1.76 -18.80 30.77
C HIS A 279 -2.92 -19.65 31.31
N ARG A 280 -2.74 -20.98 31.49
CA ARG A 280 -3.74 -21.93 32.01
C ARG A 280 -5.03 -21.97 31.19
N LEU A 281 -4.92 -21.78 29.90
CA LEU A 281 -6.05 -21.79 28.99
C LEU A 281 -6.56 -23.23 28.80
N LYS A 282 -7.88 -23.40 28.78
CA LYS A 282 -8.53 -24.70 28.49
C LYS A 282 -8.44 -24.99 26.99
N VAL A 283 -8.68 -26.25 26.61
CA VAL A 283 -8.55 -26.69 25.21
C VAL A 283 -9.52 -25.96 24.29
N ASP A 284 -10.72 -25.66 24.78
CA ASP A 284 -11.79 -24.96 24.08
C ASP A 284 -11.77 -23.43 24.21
N GLU A 285 -10.85 -22.90 25.03
CA GLU A 285 -10.71 -21.47 25.25
C GLU A 285 -9.85 -20.83 24.19
N GLU A 286 -10.25 -19.64 23.70
CA GLU A 286 -9.45 -18.88 22.74
C GLU A 286 -8.16 -18.35 23.38
N ASN A 287 -7.13 -18.14 22.54
CA ASN A 287 -5.88 -17.57 23.00
C ASN A 287 -6.09 -16.10 23.47
N ASP A 288 -5.52 -15.78 24.61
CA ASP A 288 -5.47 -14.41 25.18
C ASP A 288 -4.23 -13.64 24.73
N PHE A 289 -3.50 -14.18 23.78
CA PHE A 289 -2.35 -13.60 23.07
C PHE A 289 -2.49 -13.83 21.57
N ASP A 290 -1.75 -13.04 20.81
CA ASP A 290 -1.67 -13.17 19.37
C ASP A 290 -0.29 -13.70 18.95
N ILE A 291 -0.27 -14.64 18.01
CA ILE A 291 0.95 -15.12 17.36
C ILE A 291 1.00 -14.51 15.95
N MET A 292 2.02 -13.67 15.73
CA MET A 292 2.23 -13.00 14.45
C MET A 292 3.37 -13.66 13.69
N THR A 293 3.08 -14.05 12.47
CA THR A 293 4.08 -14.51 11.49
C THR A 293 4.06 -13.60 10.29
N ALA A 294 5.12 -13.61 9.49
CA ALA A 294 5.20 -12.87 8.24
C ALA A 294 3.96 -13.11 7.35
N ASP A 295 3.53 -14.36 7.21
CA ASP A 295 2.37 -14.71 6.39
C ASP A 295 1.05 -14.23 7.01
N ALA A 296 0.93 -14.26 8.33
CA ALA A 296 -0.26 -13.75 8.99
C ALA A 296 -0.41 -12.24 8.79
N ILE A 297 0.69 -11.49 8.88
CA ILE A 297 0.71 -10.05 8.58
C ILE A 297 0.34 -9.81 7.11
N MET A 298 0.92 -10.58 6.18
CA MET A 298 0.60 -10.45 4.75
C MET A 298 -0.87 -10.74 4.45
N ARG A 299 -1.47 -11.76 5.10
CA ARG A 299 -2.91 -12.02 4.93
C ARG A 299 -3.77 -10.83 5.36
N VAL A 300 -3.43 -10.17 6.46
CA VAL A 300 -4.15 -8.96 6.91
C VAL A 300 -3.97 -7.82 5.91
N VAL A 301 -2.76 -7.59 5.44
CA VAL A 301 -2.46 -6.60 4.39
C VAL A 301 -3.26 -6.88 3.12
N ASP A 302 -3.29 -8.13 2.67
CA ASP A 302 -4.06 -8.55 1.49
C ASP A 302 -5.57 -8.36 1.69
N GLN A 303 -6.10 -8.66 2.87
CA GLN A 303 -7.51 -8.45 3.19
C GLN A 303 -7.89 -6.97 3.15
N ILE A 304 -7.10 -6.12 3.79
CA ILE A 304 -7.31 -4.66 3.76
C ILE A 304 -7.19 -4.15 2.32
N THR A 305 -6.16 -4.58 1.60
CA THR A 305 -5.92 -4.21 0.21
C THR A 305 -7.10 -4.56 -0.68
N ARG A 306 -7.65 -5.79 -0.57
CA ARG A 306 -8.83 -6.22 -1.33
C ARG A 306 -10.06 -5.38 -1.03
N ALA A 307 -10.31 -5.04 0.25
CA ALA A 307 -11.42 -4.18 0.63
C ALA A 307 -11.30 -2.78 0.03
N VAL A 308 -10.08 -2.21 0.09
CA VAL A 308 -9.78 -0.89 -0.51
C VAL A 308 -9.93 -0.94 -2.03
N VAL A 309 -9.38 -1.97 -2.71
CA VAL A 309 -9.54 -2.15 -4.16
C VAL A 309 -11.01 -2.23 -4.56
N LEU A 310 -11.81 -3.02 -3.82
CA LEU A 310 -13.24 -3.13 -4.10
C LEU A 310 -13.96 -1.77 -3.99
N ALA A 311 -13.72 -1.03 -2.92
CA ALA A 311 -14.29 0.30 -2.72
C ALA A 311 -13.94 1.25 -3.88
N LEU A 312 -12.70 1.20 -4.34
CA LEU A 312 -12.21 2.05 -5.43
C LEU A 312 -12.76 1.63 -6.80
N VAL A 313 -12.91 0.34 -7.04
CA VAL A 313 -13.58 -0.15 -8.28
C VAL A 313 -15.00 0.39 -8.32
N VAL A 314 -15.73 0.38 -7.20
CA VAL A 314 -17.08 0.96 -7.12
C VAL A 314 -17.06 2.46 -7.41
N ILE A 315 -16.21 3.23 -6.75
CA ILE A 315 -16.10 4.69 -6.94
C ILE A 315 -15.70 5.03 -8.39
N SER A 316 -14.70 4.33 -8.93
CA SER A 316 -14.23 4.54 -10.31
C SER A 316 -15.31 4.16 -11.33
N SER A 317 -16.09 3.10 -11.05
CA SER A 317 -17.21 2.69 -11.91
C SER A 317 -18.32 3.76 -11.95
N ILE A 318 -18.61 4.40 -10.81
CA ILE A 318 -19.55 5.51 -10.77
C ILE A 318 -19.05 6.70 -11.61
N ALA A 319 -17.76 7.08 -11.43
CA ALA A 319 -17.17 8.16 -12.21
C ALA A 319 -17.19 7.88 -13.71
N LEU A 320 -16.85 6.65 -14.11
CA LEU A 320 -16.89 6.20 -15.50
C LEU A 320 -18.30 6.13 -16.05
N MET A 321 -19.29 5.75 -15.25
CA MET A 321 -20.70 5.76 -15.63
C MET A 321 -21.18 7.19 -15.93
N VAL A 322 -20.85 8.15 -15.08
CA VAL A 322 -21.17 9.56 -15.29
C VAL A 322 -20.50 10.08 -16.58
N GLY A 323 -19.20 9.77 -16.77
CA GLY A 323 -18.49 10.08 -18.01
C GLY A 323 -19.12 9.41 -19.23
N GLY A 324 -19.53 8.14 -19.13
CA GLY A 324 -20.20 7.39 -20.19
C GLY A 324 -21.57 7.97 -20.60
N ILE A 325 -22.37 8.41 -19.62
CA ILE A 325 -23.65 9.11 -19.90
C ILE A 325 -23.36 10.40 -20.67
N GLY A 326 -22.29 11.12 -20.32
CA GLY A 326 -21.87 12.30 -21.07
C GLY A 326 -21.48 11.96 -22.52
N VAL A 327 -20.74 10.85 -22.75
CA VAL A 327 -20.40 10.36 -24.11
C VAL A 327 -21.67 10.06 -24.89
N MET A 328 -22.63 9.35 -24.28
CA MET A 328 -23.91 9.03 -24.91
C MET A 328 -24.68 10.30 -25.31
N ALA A 329 -24.68 11.33 -24.46
CA ALA A 329 -25.34 12.60 -24.74
C ALA A 329 -24.68 13.34 -25.93
N ILE A 330 -23.34 13.43 -25.94
CA ILE A 330 -22.59 14.06 -27.04
C ILE A 330 -22.86 13.33 -28.35
N MET A 331 -22.75 11.99 -28.35
CA MET A 331 -22.97 11.18 -29.53
C MET A 331 -24.38 11.31 -30.07
N THR A 332 -25.40 11.40 -29.17
CA THR A 332 -26.80 11.59 -29.58
C THR A 332 -26.97 12.94 -30.29
N ILE A 333 -26.37 14.00 -29.79
CA ILE A 333 -26.42 15.32 -30.42
C ILE A 333 -25.66 15.32 -31.75
N SER A 334 -24.46 14.73 -31.80
CA SER A 334 -23.69 14.61 -33.05
C SER A 334 -24.48 13.85 -34.14
N VAL A 335 -25.23 12.80 -33.75
CA VAL A 335 -26.11 12.07 -34.69
C VAL A 335 -27.24 12.96 -35.20
N THR A 336 -27.88 13.77 -34.34
CA THR A 336 -28.96 14.69 -34.74
C THR A 336 -28.46 15.81 -35.64
N GLU A 337 -27.32 16.44 -35.30
CA GLU A 337 -26.70 17.49 -36.10
C GLU A 337 -26.28 17.00 -37.52
N ARG A 338 -25.87 15.70 -37.62
CA ARG A 338 -25.41 15.09 -38.86
C ARG A 338 -26.47 14.20 -39.55
N THR A 339 -27.75 14.33 -39.17
CA THR A 339 -28.83 13.47 -39.68
C THR A 339 -28.92 13.51 -41.20
N ARG A 340 -28.80 14.68 -41.83
CA ARG A 340 -28.84 14.86 -43.28
C ARG A 340 -27.63 14.22 -43.97
N GLU A 341 -26.45 14.35 -43.45
CA GLU A 341 -25.23 13.72 -43.94
C GLU A 341 -25.31 12.18 -43.91
N ILE A 342 -25.83 11.62 -42.79
CA ILE A 342 -26.11 10.19 -42.68
C ILE A 342 -27.14 9.73 -43.72
N GLY A 343 -28.18 10.53 -43.95
CA GLY A 343 -29.19 10.28 -44.97
C GLY A 343 -28.58 10.19 -46.38
N VAL A 344 -27.72 11.17 -46.74
CA VAL A 344 -27.01 11.18 -48.05
C VAL A 344 -26.12 9.94 -48.19
N ARG A 345 -25.32 9.60 -47.16
CA ARG A 345 -24.46 8.39 -47.24
C ARG A 345 -25.26 7.12 -47.46
N LYS A 346 -26.43 6.98 -46.79
CA LYS A 346 -27.31 5.86 -46.99
C LYS A 346 -27.99 5.83 -48.34
N ALA A 347 -28.37 6.99 -48.87
CA ALA A 347 -28.97 7.09 -50.20
C ALA A 347 -27.98 6.66 -51.31
N ILE A 348 -26.67 6.91 -51.12
CA ILE A 348 -25.59 6.49 -52.02
C ILE A 348 -25.21 4.99 -51.81
N GLY A 349 -25.78 4.30 -50.80
CA GLY A 349 -25.62 2.86 -50.61
C GLY A 349 -24.75 2.42 -49.46
N ALA A 350 -24.42 3.30 -48.51
CA ALA A 350 -23.67 2.92 -47.31
C ALA A 350 -24.43 1.89 -46.46
N ARG A 351 -23.72 0.83 -46.07
CA ARG A 351 -24.30 -0.24 -45.23
C ARG A 351 -24.50 0.20 -43.80
N ARG A 352 -25.54 -0.32 -43.14
CA ARG A 352 -25.80 -0.05 -41.74
C ARG A 352 -24.60 -0.31 -40.81
N ARG A 353 -23.79 -1.33 -41.10
CA ARG A 353 -22.57 -1.67 -40.33
C ARG A 353 -21.49 -0.59 -40.46
N GLU A 354 -21.37 0.05 -41.61
CA GLU A 354 -20.36 1.10 -41.84
C GLU A 354 -20.66 2.34 -41.01
N ILE A 355 -21.91 2.76 -40.96
CA ILE A 355 -22.35 3.89 -40.14
C ILE A 355 -22.21 3.55 -38.66
N LEU A 356 -22.62 2.34 -38.23
CA LEU A 356 -22.48 1.88 -36.85
C LEU A 356 -21.01 1.87 -36.39
N THR A 357 -20.11 1.27 -37.21
CA THR A 357 -18.68 1.20 -36.86
C THR A 357 -18.03 2.58 -36.84
N GLN A 358 -18.43 3.50 -37.72
CA GLN A 358 -17.93 4.87 -37.75
C GLN A 358 -18.23 5.60 -36.43
N PHE A 359 -19.51 5.66 -36.02
CA PHE A 359 -19.89 6.33 -34.76
C PHE A 359 -19.36 5.64 -33.51
N LEU A 360 -19.26 4.29 -33.55
CA LEU A 360 -18.67 3.54 -32.43
C LEU A 360 -17.17 3.83 -32.29
N LEU A 361 -16.42 3.91 -33.38
CA LEU A 361 -15.00 4.28 -33.39
C LEU A 361 -14.81 5.73 -32.89
N GLU A 362 -15.71 6.64 -33.27
CA GLU A 362 -15.68 8.02 -32.75
C GLU A 362 -15.85 8.07 -31.24
N ALA A 363 -16.80 7.30 -30.68
CA ALA A 363 -17.00 7.19 -29.23
C ALA A 363 -15.78 6.56 -28.51
N VAL A 364 -15.22 5.47 -29.07
CA VAL A 364 -14.04 4.80 -28.52
C VAL A 364 -12.82 5.71 -28.57
N PHE A 365 -12.65 6.46 -29.65
CA PHE A 365 -11.55 7.42 -29.76
C PHE A 365 -11.66 8.54 -28.70
N LEU A 366 -12.85 9.10 -28.53
CA LEU A 366 -13.12 10.15 -27.53
C LEU A 366 -12.80 9.67 -26.11
N THR A 367 -13.29 8.48 -25.77
CA THR A 367 -13.05 7.92 -24.42
C THR A 367 -11.60 7.49 -24.23
N SER A 368 -10.94 6.95 -25.26
CA SER A 368 -9.52 6.56 -25.21
C SER A 368 -8.60 7.78 -25.05
N ALA A 369 -8.93 8.91 -25.68
CA ALA A 369 -8.22 10.16 -25.46
C ALA A 369 -8.36 10.62 -23.99
N GLY A 370 -9.56 10.56 -23.43
CA GLY A 370 -9.79 10.77 -22.00
C GLY A 370 -9.01 9.79 -21.13
N GLY A 371 -9.00 8.51 -21.51
CA GLY A 371 -8.23 7.47 -20.85
C GLY A 371 -6.73 7.74 -20.83
N LEU A 372 -6.17 8.16 -21.95
CA LEU A 372 -4.74 8.54 -22.07
C LEU A 372 -4.40 9.73 -21.15
N LEU A 373 -5.23 10.76 -21.17
CA LEU A 373 -5.08 11.88 -20.24
C LEU A 373 -5.19 11.43 -18.78
N GLY A 374 -6.14 10.54 -18.48
CA GLY A 374 -6.29 9.95 -17.15
C GLY A 374 -5.06 9.17 -16.69
N VAL A 375 -4.45 8.39 -17.58
CA VAL A 375 -3.18 7.69 -17.32
C VAL A 375 -2.06 8.69 -17.03
N LEU A 376 -1.91 9.74 -17.82
CA LEU A 376 -0.88 10.75 -17.62
C LEU A 376 -1.05 11.48 -16.28
N VAL A 377 -2.27 11.92 -15.98
CA VAL A 377 -2.58 12.61 -14.71
C VAL A 377 -2.41 11.65 -13.53
N GLY A 378 -2.90 10.41 -13.61
CA GLY A 378 -2.76 9.40 -12.57
C GLY A 378 -1.30 9.05 -12.28
N SER A 379 -0.49 8.91 -13.32
CA SER A 379 0.96 8.70 -13.18
C SER A 379 1.65 9.91 -12.56
N GLY A 380 1.26 11.12 -12.97
CA GLY A 380 1.77 12.37 -12.39
C GLY A 380 1.44 12.50 -10.90
N ILE A 381 0.22 12.16 -10.49
CA ILE A 381 -0.17 12.13 -9.07
C ILE A 381 0.66 11.09 -8.31
N GLY A 382 0.84 9.89 -8.87
CA GLY A 382 1.68 8.86 -8.26
C GLY A 382 3.11 9.35 -8.04
N LEU A 383 3.73 9.95 -9.05
CA LEU A 383 5.08 10.51 -8.95
C LEU A 383 5.15 11.65 -7.93
N ALA A 384 4.15 12.54 -7.89
CA ALA A 384 4.08 13.62 -6.91
C ALA A 384 3.97 13.09 -5.48
N VAL A 385 3.18 12.05 -5.25
CA VAL A 385 3.07 11.39 -3.93
C VAL A 385 4.41 10.76 -3.53
N ASN A 386 5.11 10.14 -4.46
CA ASN A 386 6.44 9.58 -4.20
C ASN A 386 7.44 10.68 -3.79
N THR A 387 7.51 11.77 -4.55
CA THR A 387 8.52 12.82 -4.32
C THR A 387 8.21 13.71 -3.12
N LEU A 388 6.94 14.04 -2.89
CA LEU A 388 6.52 14.96 -1.82
C LEU A 388 6.27 14.26 -0.49
N ALA A 389 5.66 13.09 -0.52
CA ALA A 389 5.30 12.34 0.69
C ALA A 389 6.29 11.20 1.00
N GLY A 390 7.24 10.89 0.11
CA GLY A 390 8.16 9.75 0.27
C GLY A 390 7.45 8.40 0.26
N PHE A 391 6.19 8.36 -0.21
CA PHE A 391 5.42 7.12 -0.25
C PHE A 391 5.83 6.30 -1.47
N PRO A 392 6.17 5.01 -1.31
CA PRO A 392 6.59 4.17 -2.42
C PRO A 392 5.44 3.99 -3.41
N VAL A 393 5.71 4.30 -4.67
CA VAL A 393 4.77 4.18 -5.78
C VAL A 393 5.37 3.27 -6.83
N SER A 394 4.64 2.23 -7.21
CA SER A 394 5.00 1.31 -8.28
C SER A 394 4.00 1.47 -9.43
N LEU A 395 4.49 1.92 -10.59
CA LEU A 395 3.69 2.13 -11.80
C LEU A 395 3.85 0.94 -12.76
N PRO A 396 3.06 -0.12 -12.64
CA PRO A 396 3.17 -1.26 -13.53
C PRO A 396 2.61 -0.93 -14.91
N TRP A 397 3.30 -1.31 -15.98
CA TRP A 397 2.90 -1.04 -17.37
C TRP A 397 1.48 -1.54 -17.73
N TRP A 398 1.05 -2.65 -17.12
CA TRP A 398 -0.28 -3.21 -17.36
C TRP A 398 -1.41 -2.30 -16.82
N SER A 399 -1.17 -1.44 -15.83
CA SER A 399 -2.17 -0.48 -15.33
C SER A 399 -2.54 0.55 -16.38
N PHE A 400 -1.59 0.90 -17.25
CA PHE A 400 -1.84 1.78 -18.41
C PHE A 400 -2.72 1.10 -19.44
N ALA A 401 -2.42 -0.17 -19.76
CA ALA A 401 -3.23 -0.97 -20.67
C ALA A 401 -4.65 -1.17 -20.13
N LEU A 402 -4.81 -1.42 -18.84
CA LEU A 402 -6.12 -1.51 -18.18
C LEU A 402 -6.88 -0.17 -18.25
N GLY A 403 -6.26 0.94 -17.96
CA GLY A 403 -6.89 2.27 -18.00
C GLY A 403 -7.42 2.60 -19.39
N ILE A 404 -6.60 2.39 -20.42
CA ILE A 404 -6.99 2.61 -21.82
C ILE A 404 -8.06 1.60 -22.28
N GLY A 405 -7.88 0.33 -21.96
CA GLY A 405 -8.85 -0.73 -22.29
C GLY A 405 -10.22 -0.50 -21.65
N PHE A 406 -10.23 -0.08 -20.39
CA PHE A 406 -11.47 0.22 -19.68
C PHE A 406 -12.16 1.47 -20.26
N SER A 407 -11.42 2.51 -20.61
CA SER A 407 -11.97 3.69 -21.28
C SER A 407 -12.58 3.37 -22.63
N ALA A 408 -11.90 2.51 -23.44
CA ALA A 408 -12.43 2.04 -24.71
C ALA A 408 -13.73 1.23 -24.54
N LEU A 409 -13.80 0.37 -23.52
CA LEU A 409 -14.99 -0.41 -23.18
C LEU A 409 -16.17 0.50 -22.82
N VAL A 410 -15.93 1.58 -22.05
CA VAL A 410 -16.93 2.61 -21.75
C VAL A 410 -17.41 3.29 -23.04
N GLY A 411 -16.51 3.64 -23.96
CA GLY A 411 -16.84 4.19 -25.27
C GLY A 411 -17.75 3.25 -26.07
N ILE A 412 -17.46 1.96 -26.08
CA ILE A 412 -18.29 0.95 -26.74
C ILE A 412 -19.67 0.85 -26.06
N ALA A 413 -19.71 0.71 -24.74
CA ALA A 413 -20.95 0.49 -24.00
C ALA A 413 -21.92 1.67 -24.15
N PHE A 414 -21.46 2.89 -23.95
CA PHE A 414 -22.28 4.09 -24.01
C PHE A 414 -22.45 4.68 -25.41
N GLY A 415 -21.50 4.43 -26.33
CA GLY A 415 -21.58 4.81 -27.75
C GLY A 415 -22.48 3.91 -28.58
N MET A 416 -22.74 2.67 -28.11
CA MET A 416 -23.52 1.67 -28.88
C MET A 416 -24.94 2.14 -29.18
N TRP A 417 -25.66 2.70 -28.18
CA TRP A 417 -27.04 3.11 -28.38
C TRP A 417 -27.20 4.23 -29.43
N PRO A 418 -26.47 5.37 -29.36
CA PRO A 418 -26.56 6.41 -30.38
C PRO A 418 -26.04 5.92 -31.75
N ALA A 419 -25.02 5.08 -31.81
CA ALA A 419 -24.51 4.51 -33.08
C ALA A 419 -25.54 3.61 -33.77
N VAL A 420 -26.28 2.78 -33.01
CA VAL A 420 -27.37 1.95 -33.53
C VAL A 420 -28.51 2.84 -34.01
N ARG A 421 -28.85 3.92 -33.30
CA ARG A 421 -29.88 4.86 -33.74
C ARG A 421 -29.51 5.55 -35.05
N ALA A 422 -28.26 6.00 -35.21
CA ALA A 422 -27.75 6.58 -36.46
C ALA A 422 -27.82 5.55 -37.60
N ALA A 423 -27.43 4.30 -37.35
CA ALA A 423 -27.47 3.22 -38.35
C ALA A 423 -28.88 2.81 -38.76
N ARG A 424 -29.92 3.13 -38.00
CA ARG A 424 -31.33 2.80 -38.32
C ARG A 424 -32.10 3.94 -38.93
N LEU A 425 -31.56 5.17 -39.08
CA LEU A 425 -32.25 6.32 -39.70
C LEU A 425 -32.74 5.95 -41.11
N ASP A 426 -33.95 6.37 -41.46
CA ASP A 426 -34.48 6.24 -42.80
C ASP A 426 -33.88 7.31 -43.72
N PRO A 427 -33.32 6.98 -44.89
CA PRO A 427 -32.74 7.97 -45.80
C PRO A 427 -33.72 9.06 -46.22
N ILE A 428 -35.01 8.71 -46.42
CA ILE A 428 -36.03 9.62 -46.90
C ILE A 428 -36.38 10.65 -45.79
N GLU A 429 -36.57 10.17 -44.58
CA GLU A 429 -36.84 11.03 -43.43
C GLU A 429 -35.62 11.92 -43.07
N ALA A 430 -34.41 11.36 -43.17
CA ALA A 430 -33.16 12.05 -42.87
C ALA A 430 -32.88 13.20 -43.86
N LEU A 431 -33.24 13.07 -45.13
CA LEU A 431 -33.08 14.11 -46.14
C LEU A 431 -34.14 15.22 -46.02
N ARG A 432 -35.28 14.91 -45.38
CA ARG A 432 -36.39 15.87 -45.15
C ARG A 432 -36.23 16.65 -43.83
N TYR A 433 -35.25 16.32 -43.03
CA TYR A 433 -34.94 16.97 -41.77
C TYR A 433 -34.31 18.34 -42.05
N GLU A 434 -35.01 19.44 -41.63
CA GLU A 434 -34.49 20.82 -41.65
C GLU A 434 -33.68 21.17 -40.43
#